data_8ad3f988b0c4b302ed93c7f5ff7fcde5
#
_entry.id   8ad3f988b0c4b302ed93c7f5ff7fcde5
#
_cell.length_a   1.000
_cell.length_b   1.000
_cell.length_c   1.000
_cell.angle_alpha   90.00
_cell.angle_beta   90.00
_cell.angle_gamma   90.00
#
_symmetry.space_group_name_H-M   'P 1'
#
loop_
_entity.id
_entity.type
_entity.pdbx_description
1 polymer ?
#
loop_
_entity_poly.entity_id
_entity_poly.type
_entity_poly.pdbx_seq_one_letter_code
_entity_poly.pdbx_strand_id
1 'polypeptide(L)'
;MSETDKPGAAENARVPAYSWYALSVLVLVYVLNFVDRQILSILANDIKADLGVDDAFLGFLYGTAFAIFYALFGIPLGKLADSWHRVRLMTIGLGLWSLMTAASGFAKNAAMLSGARVGVGIGEATASPSAYSLISDWFPARLRATALAIYSSGLYVGGGISLLIGGLIVEQWNASYPDGGPLGLAGWQAAFIAVGMPGILLAIWVFTLKEPVRGLIDGIPTEEPSERPFKGFVEELLQIIPPFTILGAARRGMVPLVANLAGLVGFFFAAWLITLLAVTGQGFIMPALGFDIEISDQWFLLA
;
A
#
# COMPACT_ATOMS: atom_id res chain seq x y z
N MET A 1 32.05 -19.75 -31.75
CA MET A 1 31.59 -18.60 -30.97
C MET A 1 30.49 -17.96 -31.76
N SER A 2 29.25 -18.14 -31.34
CA SER A 2 28.07 -17.55 -31.98
C SER A 2 28.02 -16.05 -31.60
N GLU A 3 27.40 -15.23 -32.45
CA GLU A 3 27.26 -13.77 -32.26
C GLU A 3 26.53 -13.37 -30.95
N THR A 4 25.94 -14.34 -30.26
CA THR A 4 25.27 -14.19 -28.99
C THR A 4 26.21 -14.16 -27.78
N ASP A 5 27.51 -14.40 -27.95
CA ASP A 5 28.50 -14.51 -26.85
C ASP A 5 29.31 -13.20 -26.60
N LYS A 6 28.91 -12.08 -27.21
CA LYS A 6 29.59 -10.80 -26.97
C LYS A 6 29.03 -10.13 -25.74
N PRO A 7 29.88 -9.78 -24.72
CA PRO A 7 29.47 -8.88 -23.64
C PRO A 7 29.04 -7.53 -24.27
N GLY A 8 27.77 -7.19 -24.20
CA GLY A 8 27.18 -6.00 -24.83
C GLY A 8 26.03 -6.25 -25.80
N ALA A 9 25.79 -7.50 -26.23
CA ALA A 9 24.64 -7.83 -27.08
C ALA A 9 23.31 -7.65 -26.34
N ALA A 10 23.27 -7.93 -25.03
CA ALA A 10 22.12 -7.72 -24.15
C ALA A 10 21.86 -6.21 -23.88
N GLU A 11 22.92 -5.40 -23.85
CA GLU A 11 22.85 -3.96 -23.57
C GLU A 11 22.19 -3.16 -24.70
N ASN A 12 22.27 -3.63 -25.95
CA ASN A 12 21.69 -2.99 -27.14
C ASN A 12 20.36 -3.61 -27.60
N ALA A 13 19.83 -4.59 -26.89
CA ALA A 13 18.57 -5.22 -27.25
C ALA A 13 17.42 -4.21 -27.25
N ARG A 14 16.65 -4.18 -28.35
CA ARG A 14 15.43 -3.37 -28.42
C ARG A 14 14.42 -3.92 -27.42
N VAL A 15 13.89 -3.03 -26.56
CA VAL A 15 12.82 -3.39 -25.63
C VAL A 15 11.57 -3.76 -26.42
N PRO A 16 10.99 -4.94 -26.21
CA PRO A 16 9.76 -5.34 -26.87
C PRO A 16 8.62 -4.33 -26.60
N ALA A 17 7.76 -4.10 -27.59
CA ALA A 17 6.58 -3.26 -27.41
C ALA A 17 5.68 -3.75 -26.26
N TYR A 18 5.68 -5.06 -26.01
CA TYR A 18 4.99 -5.67 -24.88
C TYR A 18 5.44 -5.12 -23.52
N SER A 19 6.73 -4.86 -23.32
CA SER A 19 7.25 -4.30 -22.04
C SER A 19 6.67 -2.91 -21.76
N TRP A 20 6.55 -2.08 -22.79
CA TRP A 20 5.94 -0.76 -22.68
C TRP A 20 4.43 -0.84 -22.41
N TYR A 21 3.74 -1.77 -23.07
CA TYR A 21 2.33 -2.07 -22.79
C TYR A 21 2.16 -2.51 -21.33
N ALA A 22 2.94 -3.47 -20.85
CA ALA A 22 2.89 -3.95 -19.48
C ALA A 22 3.20 -2.83 -18.47
N LEU A 23 4.21 -1.99 -18.75
CA LEU A 23 4.51 -0.80 -17.94
C LEU A 23 3.30 0.14 -17.85
N SER A 24 2.62 0.41 -18.98
CA SER A 24 1.43 1.27 -18.99
C SER A 24 0.31 0.73 -18.10
N VAL A 25 0.09 -0.59 -18.11
CA VAL A 25 -0.86 -1.24 -17.19
C VAL A 25 -0.43 -1.08 -15.74
N LEU A 26 0.88 -1.25 -15.43
CA LEU A 26 1.39 -1.03 -14.07
C LEU A 26 1.26 0.43 -13.62
N VAL A 27 1.43 1.40 -14.52
CA VAL A 27 1.18 2.82 -14.22
C VAL A 27 -0.28 3.02 -13.82
N LEU A 28 -1.24 2.43 -14.55
CA LEU A 28 -2.66 2.49 -14.19
C LEU A 28 -2.94 1.87 -12.82
N VAL A 29 -2.30 0.74 -12.49
CA VAL A 29 -2.37 0.13 -11.16
C VAL A 29 -1.90 1.11 -10.10
N TYR A 30 -0.78 1.80 -10.35
CA TYR A 30 -0.21 2.75 -9.39
C TYR A 30 -1.04 4.03 -9.26
N VAL A 31 -1.63 4.51 -10.36
CA VAL A 31 -2.62 5.60 -10.34
C VAL A 31 -3.80 5.26 -9.44
N LEU A 32 -4.41 4.08 -9.63
CA LEU A 32 -5.54 3.65 -8.80
C LEU A 32 -5.13 3.46 -7.33
N ASN A 33 -3.95 2.93 -7.06
CA ASN A 33 -3.43 2.81 -5.71
C ASN A 33 -3.40 4.17 -4.97
N PHE A 34 -2.97 5.23 -5.66
CA PHE A 34 -2.95 6.58 -5.08
C PHE A 34 -4.33 7.22 -5.01
N VAL A 35 -5.23 6.94 -5.94
CA VAL A 35 -6.64 7.36 -5.85
C VAL A 35 -7.27 6.75 -4.59
N ASP A 36 -7.09 5.46 -4.34
CA ASP A 36 -7.61 4.75 -3.16
C ASP A 36 -7.07 5.31 -1.83
N ARG A 37 -5.80 5.70 -1.81
CA ARG A 37 -5.21 6.32 -0.62
C ARG A 37 -5.79 7.69 -0.33
N GLN A 38 -5.93 8.53 -1.36
CA GLN A 38 -6.35 9.91 -1.20
C GLN A 38 -7.85 10.06 -0.96
N ILE A 39 -8.67 9.12 -1.47
CA ILE A 39 -10.13 9.25 -1.40
C ILE A 39 -10.64 9.38 0.03
N LEU A 40 -10.06 8.66 1.00
CA LEU A 40 -10.46 8.75 2.41
C LEU A 40 -10.27 10.16 2.98
N SER A 41 -9.17 10.82 2.64
CA SER A 41 -8.89 12.20 3.06
C SER A 41 -9.85 13.19 2.42
N ILE A 42 -10.20 13.00 1.16
CA ILE A 42 -11.12 13.87 0.42
C ILE A 42 -12.53 13.78 1.01
N LEU A 43 -12.94 12.57 1.40
CA LEU A 43 -14.28 12.29 1.94
C LEU A 43 -14.37 12.47 3.46
N ALA A 44 -13.30 12.93 4.12
CA ALA A 44 -13.21 12.98 5.58
C ALA A 44 -14.38 13.71 6.25
N ASN A 45 -14.81 14.85 5.72
CA ASN A 45 -15.88 15.64 6.30
C ASN A 45 -17.25 14.94 6.21
N ASP A 46 -17.53 14.30 5.08
CA ASP A 46 -18.79 13.56 4.89
C ASP A 46 -18.82 12.32 5.79
N ILE A 47 -17.68 11.60 5.92
CA ILE A 47 -17.56 10.43 6.80
C ILE A 47 -17.73 10.83 8.28
N LYS A 48 -17.14 11.94 8.71
CA LYS A 48 -17.31 12.47 10.09
C LYS A 48 -18.78 12.77 10.38
N ALA A 49 -19.45 13.44 9.45
CA ALA A 49 -20.84 13.82 9.61
C ALA A 49 -21.78 12.60 9.70
N ASP A 50 -21.50 11.55 8.91
CA ASP A 50 -22.37 10.38 8.80
C ASP A 50 -22.08 9.32 9.89
N LEU A 51 -20.79 9.03 10.17
CA LEU A 51 -20.40 7.99 11.14
C LEU A 51 -20.16 8.52 12.56
N GLY A 52 -20.18 9.85 12.78
CA GLY A 52 -19.95 10.45 14.08
C GLY A 52 -18.53 10.27 14.61
N VAL A 53 -17.54 10.15 13.71
CA VAL A 53 -16.12 10.00 14.05
C VAL A 53 -15.41 11.36 14.01
N ASP A 54 -14.27 11.47 14.71
CA ASP A 54 -13.47 12.69 14.76
C ASP A 54 -12.27 12.67 13.78
N ASP A 55 -11.56 13.79 13.72
CA ASP A 55 -10.36 13.93 12.89
C ASP A 55 -9.21 13.05 13.36
N ALA A 56 -9.11 12.80 14.67
CA ALA A 56 -8.08 11.95 15.25
C ALA A 56 -8.27 10.50 14.77
N PHE A 57 -9.49 9.98 14.78
CA PHE A 57 -9.81 8.66 14.27
C PHE A 57 -9.49 8.53 12.77
N LEU A 58 -9.92 9.50 11.96
CA LEU A 58 -9.65 9.47 10.52
C LEU A 58 -8.15 9.61 10.22
N GLY A 59 -7.44 10.48 10.94
CA GLY A 59 -5.99 10.63 10.83
C GLY A 59 -5.25 9.33 11.21
N PHE A 60 -5.67 8.68 12.28
CA PHE A 60 -5.15 7.36 12.66
C PHE A 60 -5.41 6.31 11.57
N LEU A 61 -6.62 6.26 11.04
CA LEU A 61 -7.01 5.28 10.03
C LEU A 61 -6.28 5.49 8.70
N TYR A 62 -6.18 6.76 8.24
CA TYR A 62 -5.46 7.14 7.03
C TYR A 62 -3.94 6.95 7.13
N GLY A 63 -3.35 7.32 8.27
CA GLY A 63 -1.91 7.31 8.49
C GLY A 63 -1.42 6.04 9.17
N THR A 64 -1.60 5.98 10.48
CA THR A 64 -0.94 4.98 11.33
C THR A 64 -1.43 3.56 11.09
N ALA A 65 -2.73 3.34 11.11
CA ALA A 65 -3.30 2.01 10.91
C ALA A 65 -2.92 1.44 9.54
N PHE A 66 -3.10 2.25 8.48
CA PHE A 66 -2.70 1.86 7.13
C PHE A 66 -1.20 1.53 7.07
N ALA A 67 -0.33 2.41 7.59
CA ALA A 67 1.13 2.23 7.55
C ALA A 67 1.58 0.96 8.28
N ILE A 68 1.00 0.66 9.44
CA ILE A 68 1.30 -0.56 10.21
C ILE A 68 0.98 -1.81 9.39
N PHE A 69 -0.23 -1.93 8.85
CA PHE A 69 -0.62 -3.12 8.09
C PHE A 69 0.12 -3.23 6.77
N TYR A 70 0.35 -2.10 6.07
CA TYR A 70 1.16 -2.06 4.87
C TYR A 70 2.61 -2.52 5.12
N ALA A 71 3.25 -2.07 6.21
CA ALA A 71 4.60 -2.47 6.58
C ALA A 71 4.67 -3.92 7.06
N LEU A 72 3.72 -4.33 7.92
CA LEU A 72 3.63 -5.69 8.47
C LEU A 72 3.51 -6.74 7.36
N PHE A 73 2.67 -6.50 6.37
CA PHE A 73 2.48 -7.41 5.25
C PHE A 73 3.46 -7.18 4.11
N GLY A 74 4.06 -5.99 3.99
CA GLY A 74 4.99 -5.65 2.91
C GLY A 74 6.22 -6.56 2.85
N ILE A 75 6.81 -6.91 4.01
CA ILE A 75 7.99 -7.78 4.06
C ILE A 75 7.63 -9.22 3.64
N PRO A 76 6.61 -9.89 4.24
CA PRO A 76 6.23 -11.24 3.82
C PRO A 76 5.74 -11.31 2.37
N LEU A 77 5.01 -10.29 1.90
CA LEU A 77 4.53 -10.22 0.52
C LEU A 77 5.66 -9.93 -0.46
N GLY A 78 6.68 -9.16 -0.06
CA GLY A 78 7.92 -8.99 -0.81
C GLY A 78 8.62 -10.33 -1.02
N LYS A 79 8.78 -11.12 0.05
CA LYS A 79 9.36 -12.48 -0.05
C LYS A 79 8.51 -13.41 -0.91
N LEU A 80 7.19 -13.28 -0.84
CA LEU A 80 6.29 -14.02 -1.72
C LEU A 80 6.44 -13.57 -3.18
N ALA A 81 6.61 -12.27 -3.44
CA ALA A 81 6.92 -11.75 -4.76
C ALA A 81 8.23 -12.31 -5.32
N ASP A 82 9.24 -12.56 -4.47
CA ASP A 82 10.51 -13.16 -4.89
C ASP A 82 10.43 -14.67 -5.17
N SER A 83 9.50 -15.37 -4.54
CA SER A 83 9.41 -16.83 -4.59
C SER A 83 8.21 -17.37 -5.36
N TRP A 84 7.30 -16.51 -5.82
CA TRP A 84 6.06 -16.90 -6.52
C TRP A 84 5.81 -16.05 -7.78
N HIS A 85 4.70 -16.27 -8.48
CA HIS A 85 4.28 -15.53 -9.67
C HIS A 85 3.85 -14.10 -9.30
N ARG A 86 4.63 -13.10 -9.70
CA ARG A 86 4.41 -11.68 -9.38
C ARG A 86 3.14 -11.10 -9.99
N VAL A 87 2.83 -11.50 -11.23
CA VAL A 87 1.59 -11.09 -11.91
C VAL A 87 0.37 -11.60 -11.14
N ARG A 88 0.37 -12.87 -10.70
CA ARG A 88 -0.73 -13.42 -9.89
C ARG A 88 -0.83 -12.76 -8.52
N LEU A 89 0.31 -12.54 -7.87
CA LEU A 89 0.36 -11.88 -6.57
C LEU A 89 -0.23 -10.46 -6.67
N MET A 90 0.20 -9.69 -7.66
CA MET A 90 -0.34 -8.35 -7.91
C MET A 90 -1.84 -8.39 -8.24
N THR A 91 -2.29 -9.34 -9.05
CA THR A 91 -3.71 -9.51 -9.37
C THR A 91 -4.57 -9.75 -8.13
N ILE A 92 -4.13 -10.66 -7.26
CA ILE A 92 -4.84 -10.98 -6.01
C ILE A 92 -4.84 -9.76 -5.08
N GLY A 93 -3.69 -9.12 -4.92
CA GLY A 93 -3.57 -7.90 -4.11
C GLY A 93 -4.47 -6.78 -4.64
N LEU A 94 -4.40 -6.49 -5.94
CA LEU A 94 -5.23 -5.47 -6.58
C LEU A 94 -6.73 -5.80 -6.44
N GLY A 95 -7.12 -7.04 -6.66
CA GLY A 95 -8.50 -7.48 -6.46
C GLY A 95 -8.96 -7.33 -5.00
N LEU A 96 -8.10 -7.70 -4.04
CA LEU A 96 -8.39 -7.58 -2.62
C LEU A 96 -8.57 -6.11 -2.22
N TRP A 97 -7.59 -5.22 -2.51
CA TRP A 97 -7.73 -3.84 -2.07
C TRP A 97 -8.88 -3.13 -2.76
N SER A 98 -9.11 -3.38 -4.06
CA SER A 98 -10.24 -2.78 -4.78
C SER A 98 -11.59 -3.24 -4.23
N LEU A 99 -11.71 -4.53 -3.88
CA LEU A 99 -12.90 -5.06 -3.20
C LEU A 99 -13.09 -4.41 -1.82
N MET A 100 -12.02 -4.25 -1.05
CA MET A 100 -12.07 -3.61 0.27
C MET A 100 -12.37 -2.11 0.16
N THR A 101 -11.87 -1.43 -0.88
CA THR A 101 -12.25 -0.04 -1.17
C THR A 101 -13.74 0.05 -1.49
N ALA A 102 -14.27 -0.79 -2.37
CA ALA A 102 -15.71 -0.84 -2.63
C ALA A 102 -16.52 -1.20 -1.38
N ALA A 103 -16.02 -2.13 -0.54
CA ALA A 103 -16.64 -2.52 0.72
C ALA A 103 -16.68 -1.37 1.74
N SER A 104 -15.70 -0.43 1.70
CA SER A 104 -15.74 0.80 2.51
C SER A 104 -16.99 1.63 2.23
N GLY A 105 -17.51 1.61 1.00
CA GLY A 105 -18.77 2.28 0.64
C GLY A 105 -20.02 1.63 1.23
N PHE A 106 -19.92 0.47 1.83
CA PHE A 106 -21.01 -0.17 2.58
C PHE A 106 -20.84 -0.07 4.11
N ALA A 107 -19.83 0.64 4.57
CA ALA A 107 -19.58 0.81 6.00
C ALA A 107 -20.70 1.64 6.65
N LYS A 108 -21.23 1.11 7.76
CA LYS A 108 -22.28 1.75 8.56
C LYS A 108 -21.79 2.23 9.92
N ASN A 109 -20.53 1.99 10.22
CA ASN A 109 -19.87 2.40 11.47
C ASN A 109 -18.36 2.43 11.29
N ALA A 110 -17.66 3.02 12.25
CA ALA A 110 -16.22 3.16 12.30
C ALA A 110 -15.49 1.80 12.18
N ALA A 111 -15.98 0.75 12.84
CA ALA A 111 -15.34 -0.56 12.84
C ALA A 111 -15.37 -1.24 11.45
N MET A 112 -16.49 -1.13 10.72
CA MET A 112 -16.58 -1.65 9.35
C MET A 112 -15.64 -0.90 8.41
N LEU A 113 -15.59 0.44 8.51
CA LEU A 113 -14.68 1.26 7.72
C LEU A 113 -13.22 0.88 8.03
N SER A 114 -12.85 0.76 9.30
CA SER A 114 -11.51 0.36 9.73
C SER A 114 -11.12 -1.02 9.19
N GLY A 115 -11.99 -2.01 9.31
CA GLY A 115 -11.74 -3.35 8.78
C GLY A 115 -11.49 -3.36 7.28
N ALA A 116 -12.29 -2.60 6.52
CA ALA A 116 -12.10 -2.45 5.09
C ALA A 116 -10.77 -1.76 4.76
N ARG A 117 -10.40 -0.69 5.48
CA ARG A 117 -9.12 0.02 5.28
C ARG A 117 -7.90 -0.83 5.61
N VAL A 118 -7.97 -1.68 6.66
CA VAL A 118 -6.95 -2.69 6.94
C VAL A 118 -6.78 -3.63 5.75
N GLY A 119 -7.89 -4.12 5.20
CA GLY A 119 -7.87 -4.98 4.01
C GLY A 119 -7.26 -4.30 2.78
N VAL A 120 -7.51 -2.99 2.59
CA VAL A 120 -6.84 -2.18 1.56
C VAL A 120 -5.34 -2.16 1.78
N GLY A 121 -4.85 -1.85 2.99
CA GLY A 121 -3.42 -1.81 3.31
C GLY A 121 -2.71 -3.13 3.04
N ILE A 122 -3.33 -4.26 3.38
CA ILE A 122 -2.80 -5.61 3.10
C ILE A 122 -2.70 -5.86 1.58
N GLY A 123 -3.76 -5.55 0.83
CA GLY A 123 -3.79 -5.75 -0.61
C GLY A 123 -2.75 -4.90 -1.34
N GLU A 124 -2.66 -3.62 -1.00
CA GLU A 124 -1.73 -2.67 -1.61
C GLU A 124 -0.26 -3.00 -1.35
N ALA A 125 0.06 -3.67 -0.24
CA ALA A 125 1.42 -4.08 0.09
C ALA A 125 2.02 -5.06 -0.95
N THR A 126 1.21 -5.68 -1.82
CA THR A 126 1.68 -6.53 -2.92
C THR A 126 2.20 -5.74 -4.12
N ALA A 127 1.73 -4.50 -4.32
CA ALA A 127 1.88 -3.76 -5.57
C ALA A 127 3.33 -3.38 -5.86
N SER A 128 4.00 -2.68 -4.93
CA SER A 128 5.36 -2.17 -5.15
C SER A 128 6.39 -3.28 -5.34
N PRO A 129 6.49 -4.32 -4.48
CA PRO A 129 7.48 -5.37 -4.68
C PRO A 129 7.26 -6.13 -5.99
N SER A 130 6.00 -6.42 -6.35
CA SER A 130 5.69 -7.10 -7.61
C SER A 130 6.02 -6.22 -8.82
N ALA A 131 5.64 -4.93 -8.80
CA ALA A 131 5.88 -4.01 -9.91
C ALA A 131 7.38 -3.79 -10.17
N TYR A 132 8.16 -3.51 -9.12
CA TYR A 132 9.59 -3.26 -9.26
C TYR A 132 10.32 -4.49 -9.81
N SER A 133 9.97 -5.67 -9.32
CA SER A 133 10.55 -6.92 -9.82
C SER A 133 10.16 -7.21 -11.29
N LEU A 134 8.88 -7.00 -11.67
CA LEU A 134 8.42 -7.16 -13.05
C LEU A 134 9.10 -6.17 -14.01
N ILE A 135 9.21 -4.89 -13.61
CA ILE A 135 9.87 -3.85 -14.43
C ILE A 135 11.35 -4.20 -14.63
N SER A 136 12.01 -4.72 -13.58
CA SER A 136 13.42 -5.12 -13.68
C SER A 136 13.65 -6.23 -14.69
N ASP A 137 12.70 -7.16 -14.88
CA ASP A 137 12.80 -8.26 -15.82
C ASP A 137 12.26 -7.94 -17.22
N TRP A 138 11.43 -6.89 -17.36
CA TRP A 138 10.96 -6.45 -18.69
C TRP A 138 11.88 -5.43 -19.35
N PHE A 139 12.73 -4.73 -18.57
CA PHE A 139 13.60 -3.67 -19.07
C PHE A 139 15.07 -3.92 -18.79
N PRO A 140 15.95 -3.73 -19.80
CA PRO A 140 17.39 -3.82 -19.61
C PRO A 140 17.89 -2.74 -18.65
N ALA A 141 19.04 -2.97 -18.00
CA ALA A 141 19.61 -2.10 -16.96
C ALA A 141 19.62 -0.60 -17.33
N ARG A 142 19.96 -0.28 -18.60
CA ARG A 142 20.00 1.12 -19.10
C ARG A 142 18.67 1.84 -19.12
N LEU A 143 17.54 1.14 -19.15
CA LEU A 143 16.17 1.73 -19.20
C LEU A 143 15.37 1.49 -17.93
N ARG A 144 15.86 0.73 -16.94
CA ARG A 144 15.16 0.46 -15.69
C ARG A 144 14.82 1.72 -14.91
N ALA A 145 15.79 2.63 -14.78
CA ALA A 145 15.55 3.91 -14.09
C ALA A 145 14.45 4.71 -14.78
N THR A 146 14.44 4.76 -16.11
CA THR A 146 13.39 5.45 -16.89
C THR A 146 12.03 4.75 -16.71
N ALA A 147 11.97 3.43 -16.78
CA ALA A 147 10.74 2.68 -16.60
C ALA A 147 10.19 2.84 -15.18
N LEU A 148 11.05 2.83 -14.15
CA LEU A 148 10.67 3.08 -12.77
C LEU A 148 10.18 4.52 -12.56
N ALA A 149 10.80 5.51 -13.22
CA ALA A 149 10.36 6.90 -13.17
C ALA A 149 8.97 7.08 -13.80
N ILE A 150 8.72 6.42 -14.95
CA ILE A 150 7.40 6.40 -15.60
C ILE A 150 6.37 5.73 -14.69
N TYR A 151 6.69 4.58 -14.09
CA TYR A 151 5.82 3.92 -13.11
C TYR A 151 5.50 4.85 -11.93
N SER A 152 6.52 5.49 -11.37
CA SER A 152 6.38 6.39 -10.22
C SER A 152 5.60 7.66 -10.52
N SER A 153 5.51 8.09 -11.79
CA SER A 153 4.66 9.23 -12.19
C SER A 153 3.18 9.00 -11.89
N GLY A 154 2.75 7.73 -11.80
CA GLY A 154 1.40 7.34 -11.42
C GLY A 154 0.96 7.91 -10.06
N LEU A 155 1.91 8.15 -9.14
CA LEU A 155 1.66 8.81 -7.85
C LEU A 155 1.04 10.21 -8.05
N TYR A 156 1.68 11.04 -8.85
CA TYR A 156 1.22 12.43 -9.07
C TYR A 156 -0.07 12.47 -9.87
N VAL A 157 -0.18 11.62 -10.88
CA VAL A 157 -1.40 11.49 -11.70
C VAL A 157 -2.56 11.00 -10.82
N GLY A 158 -2.36 9.97 -10.01
CA GLY A 158 -3.37 9.44 -9.08
C GLY A 158 -3.79 10.45 -8.03
N GLY A 159 -2.82 11.17 -7.43
CA GLY A 159 -3.11 12.24 -6.47
C GLY A 159 -3.95 13.36 -7.08
N GLY A 160 -3.63 13.81 -8.29
CA GLY A 160 -4.41 14.84 -8.98
C GLY A 160 -5.82 14.37 -9.38
N ILE A 161 -5.92 13.17 -9.95
CA ILE A 161 -7.21 12.58 -10.35
C ILE A 161 -8.13 12.34 -9.15
N SER A 162 -7.59 11.93 -8.00
CA SER A 162 -8.38 11.64 -6.81
C SER A 162 -9.18 12.85 -6.31
N LEU A 163 -8.58 14.04 -6.36
CA LEU A 163 -9.24 15.30 -5.98
C LEU A 163 -10.45 15.60 -6.87
N LEU A 164 -10.29 15.39 -8.18
CA LEU A 164 -11.37 15.62 -9.13
C LEU A 164 -12.48 14.58 -9.00
N ILE A 165 -12.13 13.29 -8.96
CA ILE A 165 -13.12 12.20 -8.93
C ILE A 165 -13.90 12.21 -7.61
N GLY A 166 -13.21 12.33 -6.46
CA GLY A 166 -13.85 12.31 -5.16
C GLY A 166 -14.87 13.43 -5.01
N GLY A 167 -14.47 14.68 -5.30
CA GLY A 167 -15.35 15.83 -5.22
C GLY A 167 -16.53 15.75 -6.17
N LEU A 168 -16.28 15.46 -7.46
CA LEU A 168 -17.34 15.37 -8.48
C LEU A 168 -18.38 14.28 -8.17
N ILE A 169 -17.96 13.12 -7.71
CA ILE A 169 -18.90 12.03 -7.39
C ILE A 169 -19.80 12.43 -6.24
N VAL A 170 -19.24 12.97 -5.16
CA VAL A 170 -20.03 13.39 -3.99
C VAL A 170 -20.99 14.51 -4.36
N GLU A 171 -20.52 15.54 -5.06
CA GLU A 171 -21.35 16.66 -5.48
C GLU A 171 -22.52 16.21 -6.38
N GLN A 172 -22.24 15.41 -7.41
CA GLN A 172 -23.29 14.92 -8.31
C GLN A 172 -24.26 13.96 -7.63
N TRP A 173 -23.74 13.11 -6.73
CA TRP A 173 -24.58 12.18 -5.97
C TRP A 173 -25.54 12.94 -5.07
N ASN A 174 -25.05 13.88 -4.27
CA ASN A 174 -25.85 14.67 -3.35
C ASN A 174 -26.86 15.59 -4.09
N ALA A 175 -26.47 16.11 -5.25
CA ALA A 175 -27.38 16.88 -6.09
C ALA A 175 -28.51 16.03 -6.70
N SER A 176 -28.20 14.78 -7.08
CA SER A 176 -29.16 13.86 -7.70
C SER A 176 -30.07 13.17 -6.67
N TYR A 177 -29.58 13.02 -5.46
CA TYR A 177 -30.26 12.26 -4.37
C TYR A 177 -30.20 13.01 -3.02
N PRO A 178 -30.85 14.17 -2.91
CA PRO A 178 -30.83 14.98 -1.69
C PRO A 178 -31.44 14.28 -0.46
N ASP A 179 -32.37 13.35 -0.67
CA ASP A 179 -33.05 12.59 0.39
C ASP A 179 -32.44 11.19 0.62
N GLY A 180 -31.27 10.90 0.06
CA GLY A 180 -30.60 9.61 0.09
C GLY A 180 -30.64 8.87 -1.24
N GLY A 181 -29.50 8.28 -1.61
CA GLY A 181 -29.33 7.59 -2.88
C GLY A 181 -29.90 6.19 -2.93
N PRO A 182 -29.77 5.50 -4.08
CA PRO A 182 -30.09 4.09 -4.22
C PRO A 182 -29.41 3.26 -3.12
N LEU A 183 -30.13 2.28 -2.57
CA LEU A 183 -29.70 1.47 -1.43
C LEU A 183 -29.47 2.25 -0.12
N GLY A 184 -29.92 3.49 -0.03
CA GLY A 184 -29.68 4.37 1.11
C GLY A 184 -28.22 4.84 1.25
N LEU A 185 -27.48 4.85 0.15
CA LEU A 185 -26.06 5.23 0.16
C LEU A 185 -25.89 6.75 0.19
N ALA A 186 -24.99 7.22 1.05
CA ALA A 186 -24.49 8.59 1.06
C ALA A 186 -23.48 8.82 -0.08
N GLY A 187 -23.21 10.08 -0.42
CA GLY A 187 -22.29 10.45 -1.50
C GLY A 187 -20.87 9.89 -1.30
N TRP A 188 -20.34 9.90 -0.08
CA TRP A 188 -19.04 9.34 0.24
C TRP A 188 -18.97 7.82 0.03
N GLN A 189 -20.06 7.10 0.33
CA GLN A 189 -20.19 5.66 0.12
C GLN A 189 -20.18 5.33 -1.37
N ALA A 190 -20.93 6.10 -2.16
CA ALA A 190 -20.93 5.98 -3.63
C ALA A 190 -19.54 6.24 -4.22
N ALA A 191 -18.81 7.21 -3.70
CA ALA A 191 -17.44 7.52 -4.15
C ALA A 191 -16.48 6.34 -3.91
N PHE A 192 -16.54 5.67 -2.75
CA PHE A 192 -15.74 4.47 -2.50
C PHE A 192 -16.07 3.32 -3.45
N ILE A 193 -17.34 3.09 -3.73
CA ILE A 193 -17.77 2.05 -4.68
C ILE A 193 -17.28 2.41 -6.08
N ALA A 194 -17.44 3.66 -6.51
CA ALA A 194 -17.04 4.12 -7.83
C ALA A 194 -15.51 4.06 -8.06
N VAL A 195 -14.72 4.23 -7.00
CA VAL A 195 -13.25 4.11 -7.06
C VAL A 195 -12.80 2.64 -6.99
N GLY A 196 -13.43 1.82 -6.16
CA GLY A 196 -13.05 0.43 -6.00
C GLY A 196 -13.41 -0.45 -7.20
N MET A 197 -14.57 -0.23 -7.84
CA MET A 197 -15.04 -1.09 -8.94
C MET A 197 -14.11 -1.13 -10.16
N PRO A 198 -13.56 -0.01 -10.67
CA PRO A 198 -12.59 -0.03 -11.77
C PRO A 198 -11.34 -0.85 -11.47
N GLY A 199 -10.91 -0.90 -10.20
CA GLY A 199 -9.76 -1.68 -9.78
C GLY A 199 -9.97 -3.19 -9.91
N ILE A 200 -11.20 -3.68 -9.73
CA ILE A 200 -11.52 -5.09 -9.95
C ILE A 200 -11.37 -5.43 -11.45
N LEU A 201 -11.83 -4.57 -12.34
CA LEU A 201 -11.65 -4.73 -13.79
C LEU A 201 -10.16 -4.68 -14.16
N LEU A 202 -9.41 -3.78 -13.54
CA LEU A 202 -7.97 -3.69 -13.76
C LEU A 202 -7.25 -4.94 -13.21
N ALA A 203 -7.70 -5.56 -12.13
CA ALA A 203 -7.15 -6.81 -11.63
C ALA A 203 -7.32 -7.95 -12.65
N ILE A 204 -8.48 -8.04 -13.31
CA ILE A 204 -8.70 -8.98 -14.40
C ILE A 204 -7.74 -8.68 -15.57
N TRP A 205 -7.54 -7.41 -15.88
CA TRP A 205 -6.60 -7.02 -16.94
C TRP A 205 -5.15 -7.36 -16.58
N VAL A 206 -4.71 -7.07 -15.37
CA VAL A 206 -3.37 -7.44 -14.86
C VAL A 206 -3.15 -8.95 -14.93
N PHE A 207 -4.16 -9.77 -14.63
CA PHE A 207 -4.07 -11.23 -14.74
C PHE A 207 -3.70 -11.72 -16.15
N THR A 208 -3.99 -10.95 -17.19
CA THR A 208 -3.63 -11.28 -18.59
C THR A 208 -2.17 -10.96 -18.94
N LEU A 209 -1.44 -10.28 -18.05
CA LEU A 209 -0.03 -9.99 -18.30
C LEU A 209 0.83 -11.27 -18.23
N LYS A 210 1.88 -11.30 -19.05
CA LYS A 210 2.82 -12.42 -19.07
C LYS A 210 3.86 -12.26 -17.97
N GLU A 211 4.03 -13.27 -17.16
CA GLU A 211 5.13 -13.35 -16.19
C GLU A 211 6.47 -13.45 -16.91
N PRO A 212 7.42 -12.53 -16.75
CA PRO A 212 8.74 -12.65 -17.34
C PRO A 212 9.59 -13.66 -16.57
N VAL A 213 10.49 -14.32 -17.29
CA VAL A 213 11.51 -15.17 -16.66
C VAL A 213 12.49 -14.29 -15.91
N ARG A 214 12.71 -14.61 -14.63
CA ARG A 214 13.56 -13.81 -13.74
C ARG A 214 14.99 -13.78 -14.24
N GLY A 215 15.58 -12.58 -14.27
CA GLY A 215 16.97 -12.36 -14.64
C GLY A 215 17.33 -12.70 -16.09
N LEU A 216 16.37 -13.14 -16.90
CA LEU A 216 16.64 -13.52 -18.30
C LEU A 216 17.20 -12.33 -19.11
N ILE A 217 16.69 -11.14 -18.87
CA ILE A 217 17.11 -9.93 -19.60
C ILE A 217 18.56 -9.53 -19.28
N ASP A 218 19.07 -9.94 -18.11
CA ASP A 218 20.45 -9.72 -17.68
C ASP A 218 21.39 -10.89 -18.06
N GLY A 219 20.86 -11.93 -18.71
CA GLY A 219 21.62 -13.14 -19.04
C GLY A 219 21.93 -14.05 -17.85
N ILE A 220 21.30 -13.80 -16.71
CA ILE A 220 21.45 -14.58 -15.47
C ILE A 220 20.07 -15.09 -15.06
N PRO A 221 19.50 -16.09 -15.77
CA PRO A 221 18.21 -16.64 -15.39
C PRO A 221 18.32 -17.21 -13.97
N THR A 222 17.46 -16.69 -13.09
CA THR A 222 17.39 -17.12 -11.70
C THR A 222 16.57 -18.42 -11.62
N GLU A 223 16.83 -19.22 -10.58
CA GLU A 223 16.13 -20.47 -10.34
C GLU A 223 14.60 -20.34 -10.38
N GLU A 224 13.93 -21.44 -10.70
CA GLU A 224 12.47 -21.54 -10.74
C GLU A 224 11.84 -21.12 -9.41
N PRO A 225 10.57 -20.63 -9.42
CA PRO A 225 9.84 -20.30 -8.20
C PRO A 225 9.93 -21.43 -7.18
N SER A 226 10.04 -21.07 -5.91
CA SER A 226 10.10 -22.05 -4.81
C SER A 226 8.93 -23.04 -4.87
N GLU A 227 9.20 -24.33 -4.63
CA GLU A 227 8.15 -25.35 -4.53
C GLU A 227 7.12 -25.04 -3.41
N ARG A 228 7.49 -24.25 -2.41
CA ARG A 228 6.67 -23.92 -1.24
C ARG A 228 6.67 -22.42 -0.91
N PRO A 229 6.25 -21.55 -1.82
CA PRO A 229 6.34 -20.10 -1.64
C PRO A 229 5.54 -19.60 -0.43
N PHE A 230 4.35 -20.17 -0.19
CA PHE A 230 3.49 -19.79 0.92
C PHE A 230 4.06 -20.17 2.30
N LYS A 231 4.90 -21.20 2.38
CA LYS A 231 5.59 -21.55 3.62
C LYS A 231 6.53 -20.42 4.04
N GLY A 232 7.32 -19.91 3.11
CA GLY A 232 8.21 -18.77 3.35
C GLY A 232 7.44 -17.51 3.76
N PHE A 233 6.31 -17.23 3.11
CA PHE A 233 5.42 -16.13 3.47
C PHE A 233 4.91 -16.24 4.92
N VAL A 234 4.40 -17.41 5.32
CA VAL A 234 3.88 -17.63 6.67
C VAL A 234 5.01 -17.55 7.71
N GLU A 235 6.18 -18.09 7.41
CA GLU A 235 7.34 -18.02 8.29
C GLU A 235 7.78 -16.57 8.55
N GLU A 236 7.83 -15.73 7.52
CA GLU A 236 8.13 -14.30 7.66
C GLU A 236 7.04 -13.57 8.44
N LEU A 237 5.78 -13.81 8.12
CA LEU A 237 4.66 -13.20 8.82
C LEU A 237 4.68 -13.50 10.32
N LEU A 238 4.93 -14.76 10.68
CA LEU A 238 5.05 -15.18 12.09
C LEU A 238 6.28 -14.57 12.77
N GLN A 239 7.35 -14.28 12.04
CA GLN A 239 8.53 -13.65 12.62
C GLN A 239 8.35 -12.15 12.90
N ILE A 240 7.43 -11.48 12.24
CA ILE A 240 7.17 -10.05 12.41
C ILE A 240 6.18 -9.79 13.54
N ILE A 241 5.21 -10.68 13.75
CA ILE A 241 4.20 -10.51 14.81
C ILE A 241 4.84 -10.70 16.19
N PRO A 242 4.86 -9.70 17.10
CA PRO A 242 5.63 -9.69 18.32
C PRO A 242 5.57 -10.95 19.19
N PRO A 243 4.41 -11.57 19.45
CA PRO A 243 4.38 -12.79 20.25
C PRO A 243 5.20 -13.95 19.65
N PHE A 244 5.14 -14.12 18.33
CA PHE A 244 5.86 -15.17 17.63
C PHE A 244 7.34 -14.84 17.43
N THR A 245 7.68 -13.53 17.27
CA THR A 245 9.07 -13.06 17.23
C THR A 245 9.79 -13.40 18.51
N ILE A 246 9.17 -13.14 19.68
CA ILE A 246 9.74 -13.45 21.01
C ILE A 246 9.87 -14.97 21.18
N LEU A 247 8.86 -15.75 20.80
CA LEU A 247 8.92 -17.21 20.84
C LEU A 247 10.02 -17.77 19.92
N GLY A 248 10.17 -17.23 18.73
CA GLY A 248 11.24 -17.58 17.79
C GLY A 248 12.63 -17.25 18.34
N ALA A 249 12.78 -16.08 18.96
CA ALA A 249 14.02 -15.68 19.62
C ALA A 249 14.35 -16.58 20.81
N ALA A 250 13.36 -16.94 21.64
CA ALA A 250 13.52 -17.85 22.77
C ALA A 250 14.01 -19.24 22.33
N ARG A 251 13.52 -19.76 21.21
CA ARG A 251 13.96 -21.04 20.62
C ARG A 251 15.41 -21.01 20.11
N ARG A 252 15.93 -19.83 19.72
CA ARG A 252 17.30 -19.64 19.24
C ARG A 252 18.31 -19.45 20.37
N GLY A 253 17.85 -19.23 21.62
CA GLY A 253 18.68 -19.08 22.82
C GLY A 253 18.44 -17.77 23.57
N MET A 254 19.11 -17.62 24.68
CA MET A 254 18.95 -16.48 25.61
C MET A 254 19.42 -15.17 25.01
N VAL A 255 20.49 -15.15 24.22
CA VAL A 255 21.03 -13.90 23.63
C VAL A 255 20.06 -13.27 22.64
N PRO A 256 19.50 -14.00 21.64
CA PRO A 256 18.47 -13.46 20.77
C PRO A 256 17.19 -13.04 21.53
N LEU A 257 16.79 -13.78 22.56
CA LEU A 257 15.63 -13.43 23.39
C LEU A 257 15.83 -12.09 24.11
N VAL A 258 16.94 -11.94 24.80
CA VAL A 258 17.27 -10.69 25.52
C VAL A 258 17.41 -9.51 24.55
N ALA A 259 18.07 -9.72 23.41
CA ALA A 259 18.21 -8.68 22.39
C ALA A 259 16.86 -8.21 21.85
N ASN A 260 15.93 -9.13 21.57
CA ASN A 260 14.58 -8.77 21.10
C ASN A 260 13.76 -8.06 22.17
N LEU A 261 13.81 -8.52 23.43
CA LEU A 261 13.14 -7.86 24.56
C LEU A 261 13.71 -6.45 24.81
N ALA A 262 15.03 -6.32 24.79
CA ALA A 262 15.70 -5.02 24.95
C ALA A 262 15.34 -4.06 23.79
N GLY A 263 15.30 -4.58 22.58
CA GLY A 263 14.85 -3.81 21.40
C GLY A 263 13.40 -3.33 21.53
N LEU A 264 12.50 -4.19 21.99
CA LEU A 264 11.09 -3.85 22.23
C LEU A 264 10.96 -2.75 23.30
N VAL A 265 11.63 -2.94 24.44
CA VAL A 265 11.65 -1.93 25.52
C VAL A 265 12.28 -0.63 25.05
N GLY A 266 13.39 -0.70 24.32
CA GLY A 266 14.05 0.47 23.74
C GLY A 266 13.15 1.23 22.75
N PHE A 267 12.40 0.51 21.92
CA PHE A 267 11.43 1.12 21.01
C PHE A 267 10.29 1.85 21.76
N PHE A 268 9.69 1.21 22.76
CA PHE A 268 8.65 1.84 23.58
C PHE A 268 9.20 3.05 24.36
N PHE A 269 10.43 2.95 24.89
CA PHE A 269 11.07 4.06 25.56
C PHE A 269 11.37 5.23 24.60
N ALA A 270 11.85 4.94 23.39
CA ALA A 270 12.09 5.96 22.37
C ALA A 270 10.78 6.63 21.92
N ALA A 271 9.72 5.85 21.69
CA ALA A 271 8.40 6.37 21.36
C ALA A 271 7.85 7.27 22.48
N TRP A 272 7.94 6.80 23.73
CA TRP A 272 7.55 7.60 24.90
C TRP A 272 8.36 8.89 25.01
N LEU A 273 9.67 8.83 24.82
CA LEU A 273 10.54 10.01 24.89
C LEU A 273 10.23 11.01 23.78
N ILE A 274 9.99 10.55 22.54
CA ILE A 274 9.60 11.40 21.41
C ILE A 274 8.25 12.08 21.72
N THR A 275 7.29 11.33 22.24
CA THR A 275 5.98 11.89 22.62
C THR A 275 6.16 12.93 23.72
N LEU A 276 6.95 12.64 24.75
CA LEU A 276 7.24 13.58 25.84
C LEU A 276 7.89 14.86 25.32
N LEU A 277 8.91 14.74 24.44
CA LEU A 277 9.61 15.88 23.84
C LEU A 277 8.69 16.68 22.91
N ALA A 278 7.83 16.02 22.14
CA ALA A 278 6.86 16.69 21.29
C ALA A 278 5.88 17.53 22.11
N VAL A 279 5.40 16.99 23.23
CA VAL A 279 4.48 17.68 24.15
C VAL A 279 5.16 18.86 24.86
N THR A 280 6.33 18.61 25.45
CA THR A 280 7.08 19.67 26.15
C THR A 280 7.64 20.71 25.18
N GLY A 281 8.05 20.30 23.98
CA GLY A 281 8.56 21.20 22.92
C GLY A 281 7.45 22.08 22.33
N GLN A 282 6.22 21.58 22.19
CA GLN A 282 5.09 22.38 21.69
C GLN A 282 4.65 23.44 22.72
N GLY A 283 4.68 23.11 24.01
CA GLY A 283 4.42 24.09 25.06
C GLY A 283 5.44 25.23 25.13
N PHE A 284 6.64 25.05 24.56
CA PHE A 284 7.73 26.03 24.62
C PHE A 284 7.97 26.75 23.27
N ILE A 285 7.86 26.04 22.15
CA ILE A 285 8.22 26.57 20.83
C ILE A 285 7.02 27.18 20.11
N MET A 286 5.83 26.60 20.22
CA MET A 286 4.64 27.03 19.47
C MET A 286 4.09 28.39 19.94
N PRO A 287 3.97 28.68 21.24
CA PRO A 287 3.62 30.03 21.70
C PRO A 287 4.68 31.08 21.30
N ALA A 288 5.96 30.70 21.32
CA ALA A 288 7.05 31.60 20.88
C ALA A 288 7.01 31.93 19.38
N LEU A 289 6.37 31.09 18.57
CA LEU A 289 6.15 31.28 17.13
C LEU A 289 4.76 31.87 16.80
N GLY A 290 3.93 32.15 17.79
CA GLY A 290 2.61 32.76 17.61
C GLY A 290 1.52 31.78 17.10
N PHE A 291 1.72 30.48 17.27
CA PHE A 291 0.71 29.46 16.95
C PHE A 291 0.01 28.97 18.21
N ASP A 292 -1.28 29.29 18.38
CA ASP A 292 -2.16 28.69 19.37
C ASP A 292 -2.72 27.37 18.79
N ILE A 293 -2.05 26.25 19.06
CA ILE A 293 -2.55 24.93 18.70
C ILE A 293 -3.06 24.27 19.97
N GLU A 294 -4.37 24.20 20.10
CA GLU A 294 -5.05 23.38 21.11
C GLU A 294 -4.92 21.90 20.72
N ILE A 295 -3.96 21.20 21.32
CA ILE A 295 -3.83 19.77 21.16
C ILE A 295 -4.80 19.12 22.13
N SER A 296 -5.87 18.51 21.63
CA SER A 296 -6.75 17.71 22.47
C SER A 296 -5.97 16.53 23.08
N ASP A 297 -6.18 16.26 24.37
CA ASP A 297 -5.51 15.19 25.12
C ASP A 297 -5.63 13.77 24.50
N GLN A 298 -6.50 13.62 23.52
CA GLN A 298 -6.76 12.35 22.83
C GLN A 298 -5.59 11.85 21.96
N TRP A 299 -4.70 12.73 21.49
CA TRP A 299 -3.51 12.32 20.72
C TRP A 299 -2.51 11.49 21.53
N PHE A 300 -2.55 11.61 22.87
CA PHE A 300 -1.66 10.87 23.78
C PHE A 300 -2.00 9.40 23.95
N LEU A 301 -3.25 9.02 23.69
CA LEU A 301 -3.70 7.63 23.81
C LEU A 301 -3.44 6.80 22.54
N LEU A 302 -3.07 7.46 21.44
CA LEU A 302 -2.88 6.84 20.12
C LEU A 302 -1.40 6.78 19.68
N ALA A 303 -0.47 7.42 20.38
CA ALA A 303 0.97 7.32 20.19
C ALA A 303 1.58 6.25 21.10
#